data_3e0ed05014579f9cd5d213fef2dd82a3
#
_entry.id   3e0ed05014579f9cd5d213fef2dd82a3
#
_cell.length_a   1.000
_cell.length_b   1.000
_cell.length_c   1.000
_cell.angle_alpha   90.00
_cell.angle_beta   90.00
_cell.angle_gamma   90.00
#
_symmetry.space_group_name_H-M   'P 1'
#
loop_
_entity.id
_entity.type
_entity.pdbx_description
1 polymer ?
#
loop_
_entity_poly.entity_id
_entity_poly.type
_entity_poly.pdbx_seq_one_letter_code
_entity_poly.pdbx_strand_id
1 'polypeptide(L)'
;MITGDRHEEKEISLAKNTNKLRVVLQDTEGYSMDVKDFSFRIVADNGYMDYDNSLLDDDTISYLPYHTESVDIAAGSADDQINGKPANQYVAVAELNTLRLMAGENYRLIVRHKAFEEDVLNINLNNYLLLTKMEGHDISAQEYLDRQDEYSVIFFLTPVECPDCPPVDPVDPVDPDEPDIPIIGYKCFVIQVNDWVIRLNDFDL
;
A
#
# COMPACT_ATOMS: atom_id res chain seq x y z
N MET A 1 -5.58 1.62 43.40
CA MET A 1 -6.21 0.62 44.25
C MET A 1 -7.67 0.99 44.41
N ILE A 2 -8.59 0.15 43.98
CA ILE A 2 -10.05 0.38 44.13
C ILE A 2 -10.42 -0.21 45.48
N THR A 3 -10.86 0.64 46.40
CA THR A 3 -11.32 0.20 47.73
C THR A 3 -12.83 0.08 47.69
N GLY A 4 -13.39 -1.07 48.13
CA GLY A 4 -14.82 -1.40 48.01
C GLY A 4 -15.78 -0.59 48.89
N ASP A 5 -15.30 0.42 49.64
CA ASP A 5 -16.10 1.16 50.63
C ASP A 5 -16.65 2.53 50.11
N ARG A 6 -16.29 2.90 48.86
CA ARG A 6 -16.79 4.13 48.23
C ARG A 6 -17.07 3.87 46.74
N HIS A 7 -18.14 4.51 46.26
CA HIS A 7 -18.40 4.58 44.84
C HIS A 7 -17.35 5.52 44.19
N GLU A 8 -16.38 4.96 43.47
CA GLU A 8 -15.39 5.70 42.70
C GLU A 8 -15.64 5.42 41.19
N GLU A 9 -15.81 6.50 40.45
CA GLU A 9 -15.78 6.43 38.98
C GLU A 9 -14.33 6.69 38.51
N LYS A 10 -13.79 5.77 37.71
CA LYS A 10 -12.47 5.95 37.06
C LYS A 10 -12.64 5.85 35.58
N GLU A 11 -12.21 6.89 34.90
CA GLU A 11 -12.10 6.92 33.46
C GLU A 11 -10.78 6.26 33.05
N ILE A 12 -10.85 5.29 32.14
CA ILE A 12 -9.70 4.63 31.57
C ILE A 12 -9.73 4.89 30.06
N SER A 13 -8.71 5.60 29.57
CA SER A 13 -8.50 5.79 28.14
C SER A 13 -7.66 4.63 27.61
N LEU A 14 -8.17 3.98 26.58
CA LEU A 14 -7.45 2.93 25.86
C LEU A 14 -6.82 3.51 24.59
N ALA A 15 -5.55 3.20 24.35
CA ALA A 15 -4.89 3.51 23.11
C ALA A 15 -5.02 2.33 22.15
N LYS A 16 -5.23 2.63 20.88
CA LYS A 16 -5.24 1.64 19.83
C LYS A 16 -3.82 1.10 19.58
N ASN A 17 -3.68 -0.21 19.44
CA ASN A 17 -2.39 -0.87 19.22
C ASN A 17 -2.27 -1.59 17.89
N THR A 18 -3.23 -1.44 16.99
CA THR A 18 -3.21 -2.07 15.67
C THR A 18 -3.71 -1.14 14.59
N ASN A 19 -3.21 -1.30 13.38
CA ASN A 19 -3.70 -0.63 12.18
C ASN A 19 -3.97 -1.65 11.08
N LYS A 20 -4.91 -1.32 10.22
CA LYS A 20 -5.26 -2.06 9.03
C LYS A 20 -4.79 -1.28 7.79
N LEU A 21 -4.16 -1.98 6.89
CA LEU A 21 -3.63 -1.41 5.66
C LEU A 21 -4.17 -2.19 4.47
N ARG A 22 -4.78 -1.48 3.54
CA ARG A 22 -5.17 -2.00 2.24
C ARG A 22 -4.25 -1.39 1.19
N VAL A 23 -3.44 -2.22 0.57
CA VAL A 23 -2.51 -1.86 -0.50
C VAL A 23 -3.10 -2.31 -1.81
N VAL A 24 -3.24 -1.40 -2.76
CA VAL A 24 -3.78 -1.66 -4.08
C VAL A 24 -2.74 -1.30 -5.12
N LEU A 25 -2.47 -2.20 -6.06
CA LEU A 25 -1.66 -1.92 -7.25
C LEU A 25 -2.59 -1.80 -8.43
N GLN A 26 -2.48 -0.70 -9.16
CA GLN A 26 -3.25 -0.42 -10.35
C GLN A 26 -2.32 0.01 -11.48
N ASP A 27 -2.48 -0.58 -12.65
CA ASP A 27 -1.74 -0.18 -13.83
C ASP A 27 -2.31 1.11 -14.43
N THR A 28 -1.43 2.05 -14.85
CA THR A 28 -1.84 3.35 -15.42
C THR A 28 -2.33 3.25 -16.85
N GLU A 29 -1.95 2.21 -17.57
CA GLU A 29 -2.29 1.99 -18.97
C GLU A 29 -3.54 1.13 -19.15
N GLY A 30 -4.01 0.55 -18.05
CA GLY A 30 -5.25 -0.24 -18.03
C GLY A 30 -5.02 -1.74 -18.17
N TYR A 31 -3.77 -2.21 -18.06
CA TYR A 31 -3.50 -3.64 -18.01
C TYR A 31 -3.96 -4.25 -16.68
N SER A 32 -4.32 -5.51 -16.72
CA SER A 32 -4.73 -6.25 -15.52
C SER A 32 -3.52 -6.66 -14.70
N MET A 33 -3.61 -6.46 -13.37
CA MET A 33 -2.57 -6.85 -12.41
C MET A 33 -3.06 -8.06 -11.60
N ASP A 34 -2.48 -9.25 -11.82
CA ASP A 34 -2.80 -10.40 -10.98
C ASP A 34 -1.99 -10.32 -9.66
N VAL A 35 -2.70 -10.37 -8.55
CA VAL A 35 -2.07 -10.36 -7.22
C VAL A 35 -1.07 -11.50 -7.01
N LYS A 36 -1.22 -12.60 -7.74
CA LYS A 36 -0.31 -13.75 -7.67
C LYS A 36 1.10 -13.43 -8.16
N ASP A 37 1.25 -12.41 -9.01
CA ASP A 37 2.54 -11.99 -9.55
C ASP A 37 3.35 -11.17 -8.56
N PHE A 38 2.71 -10.72 -7.47
CA PHE A 38 3.34 -9.87 -6.47
C PHE A 38 3.46 -10.56 -5.12
N SER A 39 4.44 -10.10 -4.34
CA SER A 39 4.54 -10.37 -2.92
C SER A 39 4.58 -9.06 -2.16
N PHE A 40 3.89 -9.01 -1.03
CA PHE A 40 3.73 -7.82 -0.19
C PHE A 40 4.27 -8.10 1.20
N ARG A 41 5.00 -7.15 1.77
CA ARG A 41 5.41 -7.20 3.17
C ARG A 41 5.66 -5.80 3.72
N ILE A 42 5.43 -5.61 5.00
CA ILE A 42 5.89 -4.43 5.74
C ILE A 42 6.92 -4.90 6.75
N VAL A 43 8.07 -4.24 6.76
CA VAL A 43 9.16 -4.52 7.68
C VAL A 43 9.26 -3.35 8.66
N ALA A 44 9.28 -3.63 9.95
CA ALA A 44 9.32 -2.64 11.03
C ALA A 44 9.92 -3.21 12.31
N ASP A 45 10.29 -2.31 13.23
CA ASP A 45 10.90 -2.63 14.51
C ASP A 45 9.93 -2.35 15.69
N ASN A 46 8.63 -2.49 15.46
CA ASN A 46 7.57 -2.20 16.43
C ASN A 46 6.94 -3.45 17.07
N GLY A 47 7.68 -4.55 17.10
CA GLY A 47 7.18 -5.83 17.61
C GLY A 47 7.00 -5.88 19.12
N TYR A 48 7.72 -5.04 19.86
CA TYR A 48 7.68 -5.03 21.32
C TYR A 48 7.29 -3.67 21.86
N MET A 49 6.16 -3.63 22.56
CA MET A 49 5.59 -2.41 23.14
C MET A 49 5.40 -2.59 24.63
N ASP A 50 5.74 -1.55 25.40
CA ASP A 50 5.48 -1.51 26.84
C ASP A 50 4.00 -1.19 27.12
N TYR A 51 3.59 -1.28 28.39
CA TYR A 51 2.22 -1.04 28.84
C TYR A 51 1.70 0.38 28.56
N ASP A 52 2.59 1.36 28.34
CA ASP A 52 2.27 2.74 28.01
C ASP A 52 2.31 3.00 26.48
N ASN A 53 2.43 1.94 25.68
CA ASN A 53 2.58 1.97 24.22
C ASN A 53 3.87 2.63 23.71
N SER A 54 4.89 2.77 24.55
CA SER A 54 6.24 3.06 24.08
C SER A 54 6.88 1.84 23.43
N LEU A 55 7.70 2.06 22.40
CA LEU A 55 8.46 0.98 21.77
C LEU A 55 9.68 0.64 22.63
N LEU A 56 9.94 -0.64 22.75
CA LEU A 56 11.15 -1.19 23.32
C LEU A 56 12.02 -1.78 22.20
N ASP A 57 13.33 -1.84 22.43
CA ASP A 57 14.26 -2.44 21.47
C ASP A 57 13.90 -3.91 21.24
N ASP A 58 13.73 -4.28 19.98
CA ASP A 58 13.39 -5.63 19.55
C ASP A 58 13.98 -5.90 18.16
N ASP A 59 13.89 -7.16 17.73
CA ASP A 59 14.28 -7.56 16.38
C ASP A 59 13.25 -7.06 15.35
N THR A 60 13.74 -6.80 14.14
CA THR A 60 12.90 -6.44 13.00
C THR A 60 11.89 -7.54 12.69
N ILE A 61 10.63 -7.17 12.59
CA ILE A 61 9.52 -8.05 12.25
C ILE A 61 8.98 -7.77 10.85
N SER A 62 8.32 -8.76 10.29
CA SER A 62 7.66 -8.65 8.98
C SER A 62 6.18 -8.93 9.09
N TYR A 63 5.36 -7.99 8.64
CA TYR A 63 3.92 -8.15 8.49
C TYR A 63 3.62 -8.65 7.08
N LEU A 64 2.91 -9.76 6.99
CA LEU A 64 2.47 -10.35 5.73
C LEU A 64 0.96 -10.14 5.55
N PRO A 65 0.46 -10.11 4.31
CA PRO A 65 -0.97 -10.03 4.05
C PRO A 65 -1.73 -11.20 4.69
N TYR A 66 -2.84 -10.90 5.33
CA TYR A 66 -3.80 -11.94 5.74
C TYR A 66 -4.83 -12.22 4.64
N HIS A 67 -4.98 -11.30 3.68
CA HIS A 67 -5.86 -11.44 2.53
C HIS A 67 -5.21 -10.82 1.30
N THR A 68 -5.33 -11.50 0.16
CA THR A 68 -4.91 -10.99 -1.16
C THR A 68 -5.94 -11.41 -2.20
N GLU A 69 -6.28 -10.50 -3.11
CA GLU A 69 -7.24 -10.75 -4.18
C GLU A 69 -6.94 -9.91 -5.43
N SER A 70 -7.33 -10.39 -6.59
CA SER A 70 -7.41 -9.59 -7.81
C SER A 70 -8.86 -9.12 -7.96
N VAL A 71 -9.09 -7.80 -7.89
CA VAL A 71 -10.42 -7.21 -7.95
C VAL A 71 -10.66 -6.63 -9.33
N ASP A 72 -11.77 -7.02 -9.95
CA ASP A 72 -12.24 -6.41 -11.19
C ASP A 72 -12.78 -5.01 -10.88
N ILE A 73 -12.10 -3.99 -11.37
CA ILE A 73 -12.65 -2.64 -11.43
C ILE A 73 -13.42 -2.54 -12.74
N ALA A 74 -14.69 -2.98 -12.70
CA ALA A 74 -15.60 -2.81 -13.82
C ALA A 74 -15.52 -1.36 -14.30
N ALA A 75 -15.21 -1.15 -15.58
CA ALA A 75 -15.29 0.16 -16.20
C ALA A 75 -16.67 0.73 -15.86
N GLY A 76 -16.68 1.83 -15.08
CA GLY A 76 -17.91 2.55 -14.81
C GLY A 76 -18.51 2.89 -16.15
N SER A 77 -19.79 2.74 -16.34
CA SER A 77 -20.62 2.96 -17.51
C SER A 77 -19.94 2.93 -18.90
N ALA A 78 -20.68 2.50 -19.91
CA ALA A 78 -20.23 2.35 -21.31
C ALA A 78 -19.61 3.63 -21.96
N ASP A 79 -19.68 4.79 -21.31
CA ASP A 79 -19.07 6.05 -21.73
C ASP A 79 -17.58 6.19 -21.32
N ASP A 80 -17.08 5.34 -20.40
CA ASP A 80 -15.68 5.38 -19.96
C ASP A 80 -14.71 4.60 -20.87
N GLN A 81 -15.17 4.07 -21.99
CA GLN A 81 -14.32 3.51 -23.05
C GLN A 81 -13.59 4.63 -23.82
N ILE A 82 -12.89 5.51 -23.10
CA ILE A 82 -12.01 6.48 -23.73
C ILE A 82 -10.72 5.74 -24.08
N ASN A 83 -10.44 5.63 -25.38
CA ASN A 83 -9.18 5.15 -25.98
C ASN A 83 -8.94 3.64 -26.09
N GLY A 84 -9.97 2.82 -26.29
CA GLY A 84 -9.75 1.39 -26.63
C GLY A 84 -9.17 0.53 -25.52
N LYS A 85 -9.22 0.99 -24.26
CA LYS A 85 -8.79 0.22 -23.10
C LYS A 85 -9.75 -0.94 -22.82
N PRO A 86 -9.23 -2.08 -22.31
CA PRO A 86 -10.06 -3.24 -22.01
C PRO A 86 -11.20 -2.88 -21.06
N ALA A 87 -12.39 -3.46 -21.29
CA ALA A 87 -13.60 -3.21 -20.51
C ALA A 87 -13.47 -3.66 -19.04
N ASN A 88 -12.54 -4.57 -18.74
CA ASN A 88 -12.30 -5.11 -17.41
C ASN A 88 -10.81 -4.95 -17.09
N GLN A 89 -10.52 -4.23 -16.03
CA GLN A 89 -9.17 -4.10 -15.48
C GLN A 89 -9.15 -4.73 -14.09
N TYR A 90 -8.21 -5.64 -13.85
CA TYR A 90 -7.99 -6.17 -12.51
C TYR A 90 -6.91 -5.37 -11.80
N VAL A 91 -7.15 -5.09 -10.52
CA VAL A 91 -6.18 -4.51 -9.59
C VAL A 91 -5.75 -5.56 -8.58
N ALA A 92 -4.47 -5.55 -8.22
CA ALA A 92 -3.96 -6.44 -7.18
C ALA A 92 -4.16 -5.78 -5.81
N VAL A 93 -4.83 -6.48 -4.90
CA VAL A 93 -5.16 -6.00 -3.56
C VAL A 93 -4.52 -6.89 -2.51
N ALA A 94 -3.87 -6.26 -1.52
CA ALA A 94 -3.34 -6.93 -0.34
C ALA A 94 -3.79 -6.20 0.92
N GLU A 95 -4.29 -6.95 1.91
CA GLU A 95 -4.68 -6.43 3.22
C GLU A 95 -3.75 -6.95 4.30
N LEU A 96 -3.19 -6.03 5.08
CA LEU A 96 -2.22 -6.30 6.14
C LEU A 96 -2.70 -5.70 7.45
N ASN A 97 -2.41 -6.40 8.54
CA ASN A 97 -2.54 -5.84 9.89
C ASN A 97 -1.14 -5.58 10.44
N THR A 98 -0.95 -4.41 11.03
CA THR A 98 0.27 -4.07 11.75
C THR A 98 -0.04 -3.77 13.21
N LEU A 99 0.97 -3.79 14.06
CA LEU A 99 0.90 -3.10 15.33
C LEU A 99 0.85 -1.59 15.10
N ARG A 100 0.61 -0.82 16.17
CA ARG A 100 0.44 0.63 16.10
C ARG A 100 1.54 1.30 15.28
N LEU A 101 1.15 2.16 14.35
CA LEU A 101 2.07 2.95 13.57
C LEU A 101 2.63 4.10 14.45
N MET A 102 3.94 4.12 14.63
CA MET A 102 4.63 5.14 15.40
C MET A 102 5.26 6.16 14.45
N ALA A 103 4.96 7.44 14.62
CA ALA A 103 5.32 8.50 13.67
C ALA A 103 6.84 8.66 13.45
N GLY A 104 7.66 8.27 14.44
CA GLY A 104 9.13 8.35 14.36
C GLY A 104 9.78 7.12 13.73
N GLU A 105 9.00 6.07 13.45
CA GLU A 105 9.55 4.78 13.03
C GLU A 105 9.43 4.56 11.52
N ASN A 106 10.27 3.65 11.02
CA ASN A 106 10.33 3.30 9.62
C ASN A 106 9.52 2.01 9.36
N TYR A 107 8.35 2.16 8.72
CA TYR A 107 7.54 1.04 8.24
C TYR A 107 7.80 0.87 6.76
N ARG A 108 8.71 -0.03 6.43
CA ARG A 108 9.16 -0.24 5.06
C ARG A 108 8.19 -1.15 4.31
N LEU A 109 7.34 -0.58 3.49
CA LEU A 109 6.50 -1.34 2.56
C LEU A 109 7.34 -1.79 1.38
N ILE A 110 7.39 -3.09 1.16
CA ILE A 110 8.09 -3.73 0.05
C ILE A 110 7.08 -4.52 -0.75
N VAL A 111 6.97 -4.20 -2.03
CA VAL A 111 6.21 -4.97 -3.01
C VAL A 111 7.19 -5.46 -4.08
N ARG A 112 7.26 -6.77 -4.26
CA ARG A 112 8.17 -7.40 -5.21
C ARG A 112 7.38 -8.13 -6.29
N HIS A 113 7.74 -7.90 -7.55
CA HIS A 113 7.23 -8.68 -8.66
C HIS A 113 8.02 -10.00 -8.76
N LYS A 114 7.31 -11.14 -8.75
CA LYS A 114 7.95 -12.45 -8.62
C LYS A 114 8.73 -12.86 -9.88
N ALA A 115 8.18 -12.57 -11.07
CA ALA A 115 8.83 -12.98 -12.32
C ALA A 115 10.07 -12.12 -12.63
N PHE A 116 10.03 -10.82 -12.33
CA PHE A 116 11.18 -9.93 -12.55
C PHE A 116 12.20 -9.99 -11.42
N GLU A 117 11.84 -10.59 -10.28
CA GLU A 117 12.64 -10.62 -9.06
C GLU A 117 13.08 -9.24 -8.56
N GLU A 118 12.30 -8.19 -8.87
CA GLU A 118 12.57 -6.80 -8.52
C GLU A 118 11.57 -6.24 -7.53
N ASP A 119 12.03 -5.33 -6.68
CA ASP A 119 11.16 -4.57 -5.80
C ASP A 119 10.52 -3.43 -6.62
N VAL A 120 9.22 -3.57 -6.90
CA VAL A 120 8.41 -2.56 -7.57
C VAL A 120 8.21 -1.35 -6.65
N LEU A 121 8.07 -1.60 -5.34
CA LEU A 121 7.97 -0.60 -4.29
C LEU A 121 8.89 -0.97 -3.13
N ASN A 122 9.58 0.02 -2.60
CA ASN A 122 10.42 -0.13 -1.41
C ASN A 122 10.49 1.23 -0.69
N ILE A 123 9.43 1.56 0.04
CA ILE A 123 9.17 2.89 0.57
C ILE A 123 8.95 2.88 2.09
N ASN A 124 9.23 4.02 2.74
CA ASN A 124 8.79 4.26 4.11
C ASN A 124 7.32 4.70 4.08
N LEU A 125 6.42 3.79 4.46
CA LEU A 125 4.97 4.01 4.43
C LEU A 125 4.54 5.22 5.25
N ASN A 126 5.12 5.43 6.44
CA ASN A 126 4.77 6.55 7.32
C ASN A 126 4.94 7.90 6.64
N ASN A 127 5.97 8.07 5.80
CA ASN A 127 6.19 9.33 5.11
C ASN A 127 4.99 9.68 4.22
N TYR A 128 4.40 8.69 3.55
CA TYR A 128 3.25 8.91 2.66
C TYR A 128 1.95 9.08 3.43
N LEU A 129 1.74 8.30 4.50
CA LEU A 129 0.57 8.46 5.35
C LEU A 129 0.54 9.85 6.01
N LEU A 130 1.69 10.37 6.43
CA LEU A 130 1.80 11.68 7.06
C LEU A 130 1.68 12.86 6.07
N LEU A 131 1.92 12.66 4.78
CA LEU A 131 1.69 13.70 3.76
C LEU A 131 0.22 14.12 3.68
N THR A 132 -0.70 13.26 4.10
CA THR A 132 -2.13 13.58 4.14
C THR A 132 -2.54 14.39 5.37
N LYS A 133 -1.62 14.61 6.32
CA LYS A 133 -1.80 15.54 7.43
C LYS A 133 -1.71 16.97 6.93
N MET A 134 -2.82 17.71 6.91
CA MET A 134 -2.84 19.10 6.44
C MET A 134 -1.92 20.01 7.26
N GLU A 135 -1.22 20.91 6.58
CA GLU A 135 -0.56 22.06 7.22
C GLU A 135 -1.61 22.87 7.99
N GLY A 136 -1.29 23.23 9.22
CA GLY A 136 -2.22 23.99 10.10
C GLY A 136 -3.13 23.11 10.96
N HIS A 137 -3.13 21.79 10.78
CA HIS A 137 -3.72 20.89 11.76
C HIS A 137 -2.83 20.84 13.00
N ASP A 138 -3.27 21.49 14.08
CA ASP A 138 -2.51 21.61 15.34
C ASP A 138 -2.58 20.31 16.17
N ILE A 139 -2.19 19.20 15.53
CA ILE A 139 -2.05 17.89 16.18
C ILE A 139 -0.69 17.30 15.84
N SER A 140 -0.15 16.47 16.74
CA SER A 140 1.10 15.78 16.49
C SER A 140 0.96 14.75 15.35
N ALA A 141 2.10 14.36 14.76
CA ALA A 141 2.12 13.29 13.75
C ALA A 141 1.59 11.97 14.34
N GLN A 142 1.94 11.67 15.59
CA GLN A 142 1.44 10.46 16.27
C GLN A 142 -0.08 10.52 16.47
N GLU A 143 -0.60 11.64 16.94
CA GLU A 143 -2.04 11.79 17.12
C GLU A 143 -2.80 11.68 15.79
N TYR A 144 -2.20 12.16 14.70
CA TYR A 144 -2.78 12.00 13.36
C TYR A 144 -2.88 10.51 12.96
N LEU A 145 -1.81 9.73 13.14
CA LEU A 145 -1.81 8.29 12.86
C LEU A 145 -2.78 7.53 13.78
N ASP A 146 -2.92 7.94 15.03
CA ASP A 146 -3.80 7.31 16.00
C ASP A 146 -5.30 7.54 15.74
N ARG A 147 -5.65 8.58 14.98
CA ARG A 147 -7.05 8.89 14.63
C ARG A 147 -7.64 7.98 13.56
N GLN A 148 -6.80 7.27 12.82
CA GLN A 148 -7.24 6.38 11.74
C GLN A 148 -6.90 4.93 12.07
N ASP A 149 -7.90 4.05 11.95
CA ASP A 149 -7.76 2.62 12.17
C ASP A 149 -7.35 1.89 10.89
N GLU A 150 -7.81 2.39 9.75
CA GLU A 150 -7.63 1.79 8.44
C GLU A 150 -7.06 2.81 7.45
N TYR A 151 -6.08 2.38 6.67
CA TYR A 151 -5.53 3.13 5.56
C TYR A 151 -5.71 2.35 4.27
N SER A 152 -6.13 3.04 3.22
CA SER A 152 -6.12 2.53 1.85
C SER A 152 -5.06 3.28 1.05
N VAL A 153 -4.12 2.54 0.47
CA VAL A 153 -3.04 3.12 -0.33
C VAL A 153 -3.08 2.47 -1.70
N ILE A 154 -3.26 3.28 -2.73
CA ILE A 154 -3.28 2.84 -4.13
C ILE A 154 -1.99 3.34 -4.78
N PHE A 155 -1.24 2.42 -5.35
CA PHE A 155 -0.05 2.70 -6.13
C PHE A 155 -0.38 2.53 -7.61
N PHE A 156 -0.23 3.61 -8.36
CA PHE A 156 -0.42 3.60 -9.81
C PHE A 156 0.92 3.26 -10.46
N LEU A 157 0.99 2.10 -11.06
CA LEU A 157 2.19 1.55 -11.67
C LEU A 157 2.14 1.75 -13.18
N THR A 158 3.25 2.20 -13.74
CA THR A 158 3.43 2.29 -15.19
C THR A 158 4.40 1.18 -15.62
N PRO A 159 4.06 0.36 -16.60
CA PRO A 159 4.95 -0.66 -17.11
C PRO A 159 6.21 -0.02 -17.73
N VAL A 160 7.34 -0.68 -17.54
CA VAL A 160 8.60 -0.33 -18.19
C VAL A 160 8.83 -1.30 -19.33
N GLU A 161 8.74 -0.81 -20.54
CA GLU A 161 8.93 -1.59 -21.75
C GLU A 161 10.43 -1.71 -22.10
N CYS A 162 10.78 -2.81 -22.74
CA CYS A 162 12.13 -3.03 -23.29
C CYS A 162 12.07 -3.11 -24.82
N PRO A 163 12.23 -1.96 -25.54
CA PRO A 163 12.14 -1.93 -26.99
C PRO A 163 13.25 -2.74 -27.70
N ASP A 164 14.37 -2.98 -27.03
CA ASP A 164 15.53 -3.70 -27.57
C ASP A 164 15.54 -5.19 -27.14
N CYS A 165 14.54 -5.64 -26.38
CA CYS A 165 14.44 -7.04 -25.98
C CYS A 165 13.85 -7.88 -27.14
N PRO A 166 14.28 -9.16 -27.28
CA PRO A 166 13.64 -10.04 -28.25
C PRO A 166 12.17 -10.20 -27.91
N PRO A 167 11.26 -10.22 -28.92
CA PRO A 167 9.85 -10.44 -28.69
C PRO A 167 9.64 -11.75 -27.91
N VAL A 168 8.74 -11.70 -26.94
CA VAL A 168 8.35 -12.92 -26.19
C VAL A 168 7.55 -13.79 -27.14
N ASP A 169 7.92 -15.08 -27.27
CA ASP A 169 7.13 -16.03 -28.05
C ASP A 169 5.68 -16.01 -27.56
N PRO A 170 4.69 -15.75 -28.42
CA PRO A 170 3.30 -15.69 -28.02
C PRO A 170 2.84 -17.06 -27.54
N VAL A 171 2.70 -17.21 -26.22
CA VAL A 171 2.20 -18.46 -25.60
C VAL A 171 0.67 -18.50 -25.63
N ASP A 172 0.02 -17.36 -25.85
CA ASP A 172 -1.44 -17.24 -25.99
C ASP A 172 -1.80 -16.39 -27.24
N PRO A 173 -2.97 -16.57 -27.84
CA PRO A 173 -3.43 -15.73 -28.92
C PRO A 173 -3.67 -14.31 -28.39
N VAL A 174 -2.64 -13.49 -28.49
CA VAL A 174 -2.64 -12.10 -28.10
C VAL A 174 -3.55 -11.32 -29.04
N ASP A 175 -4.25 -10.31 -28.48
CA ASP A 175 -5.02 -9.34 -29.24
C ASP A 175 -4.11 -8.72 -30.32
N PRO A 176 -4.48 -8.77 -31.61
CA PRO A 176 -3.63 -8.29 -32.71
C PRO A 176 -3.30 -6.79 -32.67
N ASP A 177 -3.91 -6.04 -31.75
CA ASP A 177 -3.69 -4.61 -31.56
C ASP A 177 -2.76 -4.28 -30.37
N GLU A 178 -2.24 -5.29 -29.64
CA GLU A 178 -1.33 -5.08 -28.50
C GLU A 178 0.13 -5.13 -28.98
N PRO A 179 0.95 -4.12 -28.61
CA PRO A 179 2.37 -4.16 -29.03
C PRO A 179 3.12 -5.28 -28.30
N ASP A 180 3.81 -6.11 -29.06
CA ASP A 180 4.68 -7.22 -28.58
C ASP A 180 5.95 -6.73 -27.83
N ILE A 181 5.87 -5.62 -27.12
CA ILE A 181 7.00 -5.06 -26.37
C ILE A 181 7.03 -5.68 -24.98
N PRO A 182 8.09 -6.46 -24.66
CA PRO A 182 8.14 -7.10 -23.36
C PRO A 182 8.26 -6.07 -22.23
N ILE A 183 7.41 -6.23 -21.21
CA ILE A 183 7.49 -5.47 -19.96
C ILE A 183 8.61 -6.08 -19.11
N ILE A 184 9.53 -5.23 -18.65
CA ILE A 184 10.68 -5.64 -17.83
C ILE A 184 10.59 -5.20 -16.38
N GLY A 185 9.59 -4.40 -16.01
CA GLY A 185 9.40 -3.90 -14.68
C GLY A 185 8.24 -2.92 -14.58
N TYR A 186 8.13 -2.27 -13.43
CA TYR A 186 7.13 -1.24 -13.16
C TYR A 186 7.74 -0.06 -12.43
N LYS A 187 7.22 1.16 -12.69
CA LYS A 187 7.54 2.38 -11.95
C LYS A 187 6.28 2.98 -11.36
N CYS A 188 6.38 3.52 -10.15
CA CYS A 188 5.29 4.20 -9.48
C CYS A 188 5.52 5.72 -9.49
N PHE A 189 4.61 6.48 -10.08
CA PHE A 189 4.67 7.95 -10.12
C PHE A 189 3.53 8.61 -9.35
N VAL A 190 2.50 7.87 -9.03
CA VAL A 190 1.32 8.39 -8.34
C VAL A 190 0.92 7.43 -7.23
N ILE A 191 0.70 7.98 -6.04
CA ILE A 191 0.19 7.27 -4.89
C ILE A 191 -1.09 7.97 -4.44
N GLN A 192 -2.11 7.21 -4.13
CA GLN A 192 -3.30 7.72 -3.47
C GLN A 192 -3.37 7.12 -2.06
N VAL A 193 -3.47 8.00 -1.06
CA VAL A 193 -3.66 7.62 0.33
C VAL A 193 -5.06 8.06 0.74
N ASN A 194 -5.94 7.12 1.02
CA ASN A 194 -7.37 7.35 1.18
C ASN A 194 -7.92 8.17 0.00
N ASP A 195 -8.37 9.40 0.23
CA ASP A 195 -8.92 10.28 -0.82
C ASP A 195 -7.89 11.29 -1.38
N TRP A 196 -6.61 11.19 -0.95
CA TRP A 196 -5.55 12.13 -1.35
C TRP A 196 -4.64 11.54 -2.41
N VAL A 197 -4.44 12.28 -3.51
CA VAL A 197 -3.53 11.89 -4.59
C VAL A 197 -2.20 12.61 -4.44
N ILE A 198 -1.12 11.84 -4.35
CA ILE A 198 0.26 12.30 -4.22
C ILE A 198 0.98 11.95 -5.52
N ARG A 199 1.59 12.94 -6.17
CA ARG A 199 2.44 12.71 -7.35
C ARG A 199 3.89 12.68 -6.91
N LEU A 200 4.58 11.61 -7.27
CA LEU A 200 6.01 11.45 -7.03
C LEU A 200 6.79 12.10 -8.18
N ASN A 201 7.86 12.81 -7.84
CA ASN A 201 8.84 13.24 -8.81
C ASN A 201 9.98 12.22 -8.86
N ASP A 202 10.74 12.16 -9.98
CA ASP A 202 11.82 11.18 -10.19
C ASP A 202 12.94 11.19 -9.13
N PHE A 203 12.90 12.13 -8.18
CA PHE A 203 13.87 12.25 -7.09
C PHE A 203 13.41 11.62 -5.76
N ASP A 204 12.19 11.08 -5.71
CA ASP A 204 11.57 10.58 -4.46
C ASP A 204 11.58 9.04 -4.36
N LEU A 205 12.17 8.35 -5.37
CA LEU A 205 12.22 6.88 -5.48
C LEU A 205 13.63 6.33 -5.27
#